data_bdae3facfe22812d3e25a6670ca3b376
#
_entry.id   bdae3facfe22812d3e25a6670ca3b376
#
_cell.length_a   1.000
_cell.length_b   1.000
_cell.length_c   1.000
_cell.angle_alpha   90.00
_cell.angle_beta   90.00
_cell.angle_gamma   90.00
#
_symmetry.space_group_name_H-M   'P 1'
#
loop_
_entity.id
_entity.type
_entity.pdbx_description
1 polymer ?
#
loop_
_entity_poly.entity_id
_entity_poly.type
_entity_poly.pdbx_seq_one_letter_code
_entity_poly.pdbx_strand_id
1 'polypeptide(L)'
;MIHLCCGPCSIYPVEALKAKGFEVMGFYYRHNIHPYSECLKRQENLESYARQIGLRLIIQDGYDLEGFIQNVVYREKDRCTYCYHDRLRTTALLASRGKFDYYSSTLLYSKFQKHDLIKSIGESIGKSTGVPFFYEDFRSGWKEGIEKSKDLQMYRQQYCGCIYSEKERFYRPEKKEVH
;
A
#
# COMPACT_ATOMS: atom_id res chain seq x y z
N MET A 1 -13.50 -2.13 3.40
CA MET A 1 -12.48 -1.06 3.17
C MET A 1 -11.19 -1.66 2.64
N ILE A 2 -10.47 -0.98 1.72
CA ILE A 2 -9.18 -1.47 1.22
C ILE A 2 -8.09 -0.38 1.35
N HIS A 3 -6.92 -0.73 1.94
CA HIS A 3 -5.73 0.11 1.92
C HIS A 3 -5.16 0.18 0.50
N LEU A 4 -4.90 1.39 -0.01
CA LEU A 4 -4.35 1.66 -1.32
C LEU A 4 -2.97 2.32 -1.19
N CYS A 5 -1.96 1.77 -1.86
CA CYS A 5 -0.59 2.32 -1.82
C CYS A 5 -0.25 3.23 -3.01
N CYS A 6 -0.98 3.13 -4.10
CA CYS A 6 -0.82 3.93 -5.33
C CYS A 6 -1.92 3.58 -6.34
N GLY A 7 -2.08 4.40 -7.37
CA GLY A 7 -3.06 4.17 -8.43
C GLY A 7 -2.89 2.83 -9.16
N PRO A 8 -1.72 2.54 -9.77
CA PRO A 8 -1.52 1.30 -10.53
C PRO A 8 -1.77 0.01 -9.72
N CYS A 9 -1.40 0.01 -8.43
CA CYS A 9 -1.63 -1.14 -7.57
C CYS A 9 -3.10 -1.33 -7.19
N SER A 10 -3.94 -0.34 -7.41
CA SER A 10 -5.36 -0.35 -7.04
C SER A 10 -6.25 -0.94 -8.12
N ILE A 11 -5.82 -0.94 -9.38
CA ILE A 11 -6.64 -1.31 -10.54
C ILE A 11 -7.22 -2.72 -10.34
N TYR A 12 -6.40 -3.74 -10.42
CA TYR A 12 -6.86 -5.12 -10.36
C TYR A 12 -7.53 -5.49 -9.02
N PRO A 13 -6.97 -5.13 -7.83
CA PRO A 13 -7.62 -5.49 -6.57
C PRO A 13 -9.02 -4.88 -6.41
N VAL A 14 -9.21 -3.62 -6.82
CA VAL A 14 -10.53 -2.96 -6.73
C VAL A 14 -11.52 -3.62 -7.68
N GLU A 15 -11.13 -3.91 -8.92
CA GLU A 15 -11.97 -4.59 -9.90
C GLU A 15 -12.33 -6.01 -9.42
N ALA A 16 -11.36 -6.78 -8.93
CA ALA A 16 -11.59 -8.14 -8.43
C ALA A 16 -12.56 -8.17 -7.25
N LEU A 17 -12.44 -7.21 -6.31
CA LEU A 17 -13.36 -7.09 -5.19
C LEU A 17 -14.77 -6.68 -5.65
N LYS A 18 -14.89 -5.70 -6.56
CA LYS A 18 -16.19 -5.31 -7.13
C LYS A 18 -16.85 -6.47 -7.89
N ALA A 19 -16.08 -7.23 -8.65
CA ALA A 19 -16.58 -8.42 -9.37
C ALA A 19 -17.11 -9.52 -8.43
N LYS A 20 -16.64 -9.56 -7.18
CA LYS A 20 -17.15 -10.45 -6.12
C LYS A 20 -18.36 -9.87 -5.39
N GLY A 21 -18.88 -8.72 -5.79
CA GLY A 21 -20.05 -8.08 -5.20
C GLY A 21 -19.76 -7.21 -3.98
N PHE A 22 -18.49 -6.92 -3.67
CA PHE A 22 -18.17 -6.00 -2.57
C PHE A 22 -18.39 -4.53 -2.95
N GLU A 23 -18.98 -3.78 -2.03
CA GLU A 23 -18.91 -2.32 -2.06
C GLU A 23 -17.56 -1.88 -1.51
N VAL A 24 -16.73 -1.28 -2.38
CA VAL A 24 -15.34 -0.96 -2.07
C VAL A 24 -15.18 0.53 -1.75
N MET A 25 -14.52 0.81 -0.62
CA MET A 25 -14.01 2.15 -0.28
C MET A 25 -12.50 2.07 -0.08
N GLY A 26 -11.78 2.99 -0.71
CA GLY A 26 -10.32 3.10 -0.64
C GLY A 26 -9.85 3.93 0.56
N PHE A 27 -8.68 3.57 1.09
CA PHE A 27 -7.96 4.37 2.07
C PHE A 27 -6.49 4.50 1.67
N TYR A 28 -6.02 5.73 1.45
CA TYR A 28 -4.62 6.02 1.14
C TYR A 28 -3.87 6.45 2.39
N TYR A 29 -2.85 5.66 2.77
CA TYR A 29 -2.01 5.90 3.94
C TYR A 29 -0.69 6.55 3.54
N ARG A 30 -0.39 7.75 4.09
CA ARG A 30 0.70 8.63 3.63
C ARG A 30 2.02 8.43 4.37
N HIS A 31 2.00 8.08 5.66
CA HIS A 31 3.16 8.19 6.56
C HIS A 31 4.33 7.29 6.17
N ASN A 32 4.11 6.24 5.39
CA ASN A 32 5.14 5.29 4.99
C ASN A 32 5.54 5.42 3.50
N ILE A 33 5.28 6.58 2.89
CA ILE A 33 5.65 6.86 1.49
C ILE A 33 6.53 8.11 1.46
N HIS A 34 7.80 7.93 1.09
CA HIS A 34 8.84 8.97 1.14
C HIS A 34 9.58 9.06 -0.20
N PRO A 35 10.13 10.25 -0.52
CA PRO A 35 9.93 11.54 0.15
C PRO A 35 8.50 12.07 -0.04
N TYR A 36 8.20 13.23 0.54
CA TYR A 36 6.88 13.86 0.44
C TYR A 36 6.41 14.05 -1.01
N SER A 37 7.32 14.45 -1.90
CA SER A 37 7.02 14.62 -3.33
C SER A 37 6.53 13.31 -4.00
N GLU A 38 7.08 12.17 -3.62
CA GLU A 38 6.63 10.86 -4.11
C GLU A 38 5.26 10.49 -3.51
N CYS A 39 5.07 10.76 -2.23
CA CYS A 39 3.78 10.58 -1.57
C CYS A 39 2.68 11.37 -2.29
N LEU A 40 2.94 12.64 -2.59
CA LEU A 40 2.00 13.52 -3.29
C LEU A 40 1.70 13.02 -4.71
N LYS A 41 2.71 12.68 -5.50
CA LYS A 41 2.53 12.11 -6.85
C LYS A 41 1.65 10.86 -6.86
N ARG A 42 1.85 9.96 -5.89
CA ARG A 42 1.02 8.75 -5.76
C ARG A 42 -0.40 9.07 -5.38
N GLN A 43 -0.58 10.03 -4.47
CA GLN A 43 -1.89 10.49 -4.05
C GLN A 43 -2.67 11.09 -5.22
N GLU A 44 -2.12 12.07 -5.92
CA GLU A 44 -2.75 12.74 -7.05
C GLU A 44 -3.15 11.76 -8.15
N ASN A 45 -2.26 10.82 -8.46
CA ASN A 45 -2.54 9.77 -9.42
C ASN A 45 -3.68 8.84 -8.96
N LEU A 46 -3.68 8.46 -7.68
CA LEU A 46 -4.74 7.63 -7.09
C LEU A 46 -6.08 8.37 -7.03
N GLU A 47 -6.10 9.64 -6.66
CA GLU A 47 -7.31 10.46 -6.64
C GLU A 47 -7.91 10.63 -8.03
N SER A 48 -7.07 10.84 -9.05
CA SER A 48 -7.52 10.91 -10.44
C SER A 48 -8.19 9.60 -10.87
N TYR A 49 -7.55 8.47 -10.59
CA TYR A 49 -8.10 7.15 -10.87
C TYR A 49 -9.40 6.88 -10.10
N ALA A 50 -9.42 7.19 -8.81
CA ALA A 50 -10.61 7.01 -7.97
C ALA A 50 -11.82 7.80 -8.50
N ARG A 51 -11.61 9.05 -8.93
CA ARG A 51 -12.68 9.86 -9.58
C ARG A 51 -13.18 9.21 -10.87
N GLN A 52 -12.26 8.71 -11.71
CA GLN A 52 -12.60 8.08 -12.99
C GLN A 52 -13.50 6.84 -12.82
N ILE A 53 -13.27 6.04 -11.78
CA ILE A 53 -14.01 4.78 -11.56
C ILE A 53 -15.12 4.89 -10.49
N GLY A 54 -15.40 6.11 -9.99
CA GLY A 54 -16.39 6.34 -8.95
C GLY A 54 -16.05 5.69 -7.61
N LEU A 55 -14.76 5.52 -7.27
CA LEU A 55 -14.32 4.94 -6.01
C LEU A 55 -14.28 5.99 -4.92
N ARG A 56 -15.02 5.79 -3.83
CA ARG A 56 -14.90 6.61 -2.62
C ARG A 56 -13.52 6.40 -2.00
N LEU A 57 -12.82 7.49 -1.72
CA LEU A 57 -11.43 7.48 -1.23
C LEU A 57 -11.28 8.37 0.00
N ILE A 58 -10.70 7.81 1.04
CA ILE A 58 -10.24 8.54 2.22
C ILE A 58 -8.73 8.69 2.10
N ILE A 59 -8.24 9.92 2.31
CA ILE A 59 -6.80 10.22 2.38
C ILE A 59 -6.43 10.42 3.85
N GLN A 60 -5.36 9.77 4.30
CA GLN A 60 -4.79 10.00 5.63
C GLN A 60 -4.30 11.45 5.75
N ASP A 61 -4.70 12.12 6.82
CA ASP A 61 -4.19 13.46 7.14
C ASP A 61 -2.73 13.40 7.62
N GLY A 62 -2.02 14.51 7.41
CA GLY A 62 -0.65 14.68 7.85
C GLY A 62 0.37 13.90 6.99
N TYR A 63 1.63 14.06 7.33
CA TYR A 63 2.77 13.35 6.77
C TYR A 63 3.81 13.20 7.88
N ASP A 64 4.10 11.98 8.29
CA ASP A 64 4.91 11.69 9.49
C ASP A 64 6.16 10.87 9.11
N LEU A 65 7.14 11.55 8.52
CA LEU A 65 8.45 10.96 8.23
C LEU A 65 9.20 10.60 9.51
N GLU A 66 9.18 11.50 10.48
CA GLU A 66 9.90 11.38 11.74
C GLU A 66 9.40 10.16 12.54
N GLY A 67 8.10 10.00 12.65
CA GLY A 67 7.50 8.84 13.31
C GLY A 67 7.86 7.54 12.61
N PHE A 68 7.87 7.50 11.27
CA PHE A 68 8.35 6.33 10.55
C PHE A 68 9.82 6.02 10.88
N ILE A 69 10.72 7.01 10.80
CA ILE A 69 12.15 6.81 11.05
C ILE A 69 12.39 6.34 12.49
N GLN A 70 11.77 6.97 13.49
CA GLN A 70 11.89 6.60 14.89
C GLN A 70 11.52 5.13 15.16
N ASN A 71 10.51 4.64 14.46
CA ASN A 71 10.04 3.25 14.63
C ASN A 71 10.89 2.20 13.91
N VAL A 72 11.73 2.60 12.94
CA VAL A 72 12.52 1.65 12.14
C VAL A 72 14.04 1.78 12.34
N VAL A 73 14.52 2.84 12.98
CA VAL A 73 15.95 3.02 13.29
C VAL A 73 16.45 1.87 14.16
N TYR A 74 17.63 1.36 13.86
CA TYR A 74 18.20 0.11 14.40
C TYR A 74 17.44 -1.19 14.09
N ARG A 75 16.36 -1.10 13.28
CA ARG A 75 15.54 -2.24 12.82
C ARG A 75 15.28 -2.19 11.32
N GLU A 76 16.20 -1.60 10.57
CA GLU A 76 16.02 -1.33 9.13
C GLU A 76 15.75 -2.59 8.31
N LYS A 77 16.29 -3.74 8.74
CA LYS A 77 16.05 -5.05 8.09
C LYS A 77 14.61 -5.54 8.28
N ASP A 78 13.98 -5.15 9.40
CA ASP A 78 12.61 -5.53 9.77
C ASP A 78 11.59 -4.41 9.58
N ARG A 79 11.99 -3.30 8.95
CA ARG A 79 11.14 -2.14 8.70
C ARG A 79 9.81 -2.47 8.01
N CYS A 80 9.80 -3.54 7.19
CA CYS A 80 8.57 -3.96 6.50
C CYS A 80 7.51 -4.46 7.48
N THR A 81 7.91 -5.11 8.59
CA THR A 81 6.98 -5.57 9.63
C THR A 81 6.25 -4.37 10.25
N TYR A 82 7.00 -3.33 10.63
CA TYR A 82 6.41 -2.09 11.12
C TYR A 82 5.50 -1.45 10.06
N CYS A 83 5.99 -1.30 8.83
CA CYS A 83 5.25 -0.67 7.75
C CYS A 83 3.91 -1.36 7.47
N TYR A 84 3.88 -2.70 7.42
CA TYR A 84 2.65 -3.45 7.21
C TYR A 84 1.70 -3.32 8.38
N HIS A 85 2.22 -3.46 9.60
CA HIS A 85 1.42 -3.33 10.81
C HIS A 85 0.74 -1.98 10.89
N ASP A 86 1.49 -0.90 10.69
CA ASP A 86 1.01 0.46 10.79
C ASP A 86 -0.10 0.77 9.75
N ARG A 87 0.13 0.43 8.47
CA ARG A 87 -0.87 0.57 7.40
C ARG A 87 -2.13 -0.24 7.66
N LEU A 88 -1.96 -1.52 7.98
CA LEU A 88 -3.08 -2.43 8.17
C LEU A 88 -3.88 -2.11 9.43
N ARG A 89 -3.21 -1.75 10.53
CA ARG A 89 -3.85 -1.33 11.77
C ARG A 89 -4.69 -0.06 11.58
N THR A 90 -4.13 0.95 10.92
CA THR A 90 -4.88 2.19 10.66
C THR A 90 -6.08 1.92 9.76
N THR A 91 -5.91 1.10 8.73
CA THR A 91 -7.02 0.69 7.84
C THR A 91 -8.11 -0.06 8.60
N ALA A 92 -7.73 -1.02 9.45
CA ALA A 92 -8.69 -1.80 10.23
C ALA A 92 -9.44 -0.96 11.26
N LEU A 93 -8.77 0.01 11.91
CA LEU A 93 -9.43 0.93 12.84
C LEU A 93 -10.43 1.86 12.13
N LEU A 94 -10.10 2.34 10.93
CA LEU A 94 -11.05 3.09 10.12
C LEU A 94 -12.22 2.21 9.66
N ALA A 95 -11.95 0.99 9.26
CA ALA A 95 -12.98 0.03 8.87
C ALA A 95 -13.94 -0.28 10.04
N SER A 96 -13.40 -0.46 11.25
CA SER A 96 -14.19 -0.68 12.47
C SER A 96 -15.10 0.52 12.77
N ARG A 97 -14.55 1.74 12.76
CA ARG A 97 -15.34 2.97 12.98
C ARG A 97 -16.41 3.19 11.92
N GLY A 98 -16.08 2.86 10.67
CA GLY A 98 -17.01 2.95 9.53
C GLY A 98 -17.96 1.78 9.39
N LYS A 99 -17.93 0.81 10.31
CA LYS A 99 -18.76 -0.41 10.32
C LYS A 99 -18.66 -1.23 9.02
N PHE A 100 -17.44 -1.37 8.49
CA PHE A 100 -17.17 -2.23 7.34
C PHE A 100 -17.12 -3.70 7.77
N ASP A 101 -17.64 -4.59 6.92
CA ASP A 101 -17.62 -6.03 7.17
C ASP A 101 -16.21 -6.62 7.09
N TYR A 102 -15.36 -6.04 6.21
CA TYR A 102 -14.00 -6.51 5.96
C TYR A 102 -13.05 -5.36 5.70
N TYR A 103 -11.76 -5.62 5.92
CA TYR A 103 -10.69 -4.77 5.37
C TYR A 103 -9.66 -5.60 4.62
N SER A 104 -8.96 -4.97 3.68
CA SER A 104 -7.94 -5.60 2.84
C SER A 104 -6.84 -4.60 2.46
N SER A 105 -5.88 -5.02 1.62
CA SER A 105 -4.79 -4.16 1.17
C SER A 105 -4.28 -4.51 -0.22
N THR A 106 -3.96 -3.48 -1.01
CA THR A 106 -3.24 -3.62 -2.29
C THR A 106 -1.78 -4.06 -2.13
N LEU A 107 -1.27 -4.16 -0.91
CA LEU A 107 0.03 -4.82 -0.67
C LEU A 107 0.00 -6.29 -1.13
N LEU A 108 -1.16 -6.93 -1.12
CA LEU A 108 -1.36 -8.30 -1.60
C LEU A 108 -1.29 -8.45 -3.14
N TYR A 109 -1.20 -7.35 -3.88
CA TYR A 109 -1.06 -7.36 -5.32
C TYR A 109 0.41 -7.41 -5.77
N SER A 110 1.33 -6.87 -4.98
CA SER A 110 2.73 -6.72 -5.39
C SER A 110 3.54 -7.99 -5.21
N LYS A 111 4.25 -8.42 -6.25
CA LYS A 111 5.19 -9.54 -6.22
C LYS A 111 6.42 -9.31 -5.33
N PHE A 112 6.68 -8.07 -4.95
CA PHE A 112 7.84 -7.65 -4.16
C PHE A 112 7.56 -7.55 -2.66
N GLN A 113 6.32 -7.80 -2.25
CA GLN A 113 5.92 -7.73 -0.84
C GLN A 113 6.04 -9.11 -0.17
N LYS A 114 6.25 -9.09 1.15
CA LYS A 114 6.32 -10.31 1.98
C LYS A 114 4.90 -10.80 2.27
N HIS A 115 4.34 -11.55 1.35
CA HIS A 115 2.92 -11.89 1.28
C HIS A 115 2.39 -12.59 2.55
N ASP A 116 3.10 -13.62 3.02
CA ASP A 116 2.71 -14.37 4.22
C ASP A 116 2.75 -13.51 5.48
N LEU A 117 3.72 -12.58 5.55
CA LEU A 117 3.82 -11.63 6.66
C LEU A 117 2.63 -10.65 6.66
N ILE A 118 2.23 -10.15 5.48
CA ILE A 118 1.05 -9.27 5.35
C ILE A 118 -0.20 -10.01 5.80
N LYS A 119 -0.38 -11.26 5.36
CA LYS A 119 -1.50 -12.13 5.75
C LYS A 119 -1.55 -12.31 7.27
N SER A 120 -0.45 -12.75 7.86
CA SER A 120 -0.36 -12.99 9.31
C SER A 120 -0.67 -11.73 10.14
N ILE A 121 -0.07 -10.59 9.76
CA ILE A 121 -0.32 -9.30 10.44
C ILE A 121 -1.77 -8.88 10.26
N GLY A 122 -2.32 -8.98 9.05
CA GLY A 122 -3.71 -8.61 8.76
C GLY A 122 -4.70 -9.44 9.57
N GLU A 123 -4.55 -10.76 9.59
CA GLU A 123 -5.41 -11.65 10.37
C GLU A 123 -5.34 -11.36 11.89
N SER A 124 -4.12 -11.10 12.41
CA SER A 124 -3.91 -10.74 13.82
C SER A 124 -4.61 -9.42 14.18
N ILE A 125 -4.45 -8.40 13.35
CA ILE A 125 -5.11 -7.10 13.53
C ILE A 125 -6.63 -7.25 13.42
N GLY A 126 -7.11 -8.04 12.47
CA GLY A 126 -8.55 -8.30 12.31
C GLY A 126 -9.18 -8.86 13.58
N LYS A 127 -8.51 -9.82 14.24
CA LYS A 127 -8.95 -10.36 15.53
C LYS A 127 -9.02 -9.29 16.63
N SER A 128 -8.06 -8.37 16.67
CA SER A 128 -8.01 -7.33 17.72
C SER A 128 -8.95 -6.15 17.48
N THR A 129 -9.31 -5.86 16.23
CA THR A 129 -10.17 -4.72 15.86
C THR A 129 -11.64 -5.11 15.63
N GLY A 130 -11.92 -6.41 15.57
CA GLY A 130 -13.27 -6.93 15.30
C GLY A 130 -13.70 -6.85 13.84
N VAL A 131 -12.80 -6.45 12.92
CA VAL A 131 -13.07 -6.42 11.46
C VAL A 131 -12.17 -7.44 10.78
N PRO A 132 -12.72 -8.52 10.19
CA PRO A 132 -11.92 -9.55 9.54
C PRO A 132 -11.06 -9.03 8.39
N PHE A 133 -9.81 -9.54 8.29
CA PHE A 133 -8.95 -9.27 7.15
C PHE A 133 -9.40 -10.15 5.96
N PHE A 134 -9.83 -9.53 4.89
CA PHE A 134 -10.13 -10.23 3.64
C PHE A 134 -8.82 -10.47 2.88
N TYR A 135 -8.32 -11.68 3.02
CA TYR A 135 -7.14 -12.12 2.30
C TYR A 135 -7.51 -12.64 0.91
N GLU A 136 -6.85 -12.09 -0.10
CA GLU A 136 -6.84 -12.61 -1.47
C GLU A 136 -5.49 -12.37 -2.12
N ASP A 137 -4.99 -13.37 -2.84
CA ASP A 137 -3.75 -13.24 -3.61
C ASP A 137 -4.03 -12.54 -4.95
N PHE A 138 -3.91 -11.22 -4.96
CA PHE A 138 -4.12 -10.41 -6.16
C PHE A 138 -2.95 -10.48 -7.16
N ARG A 139 -1.86 -11.22 -6.88
CA ARG A 139 -0.71 -11.33 -7.79
C ARG A 139 -1.06 -11.98 -9.11
N SER A 140 -2.12 -12.78 -9.17
CA SER A 140 -2.65 -13.36 -10.42
C SER A 140 -2.97 -12.30 -11.47
N GLY A 141 -3.46 -11.13 -11.07
CA GLY A 141 -3.76 -9.99 -11.94
C GLY A 141 -2.60 -9.06 -12.23
N TRP A 142 -1.35 -9.41 -11.85
CA TRP A 142 -0.19 -8.52 -11.98
C TRP A 142 0.04 -8.01 -13.41
N LYS A 143 -0.03 -8.90 -14.41
CA LYS A 143 0.18 -8.54 -15.81
C LYS A 143 -0.93 -7.60 -16.31
N GLU A 144 -2.17 -7.97 -16.04
CA GLU A 144 -3.35 -7.20 -16.42
C GLU A 144 -3.34 -5.78 -15.84
N GLY A 145 -3.09 -5.66 -14.52
CA GLY A 145 -3.04 -4.35 -13.87
C GLY A 145 -1.89 -3.46 -14.37
N ILE A 146 -0.74 -4.05 -14.76
CA ILE A 146 0.35 -3.31 -15.39
C ILE A 146 -0.07 -2.79 -16.77
N GLU A 147 -0.68 -3.60 -17.62
CA GLU A 147 -1.16 -3.22 -18.95
C GLU A 147 -2.18 -2.08 -18.83
N LYS A 148 -3.22 -2.25 -18.03
CA LYS A 148 -4.21 -1.19 -17.76
C LYS A 148 -3.60 0.11 -17.24
N SER A 149 -2.58 0.02 -16.36
CA SER A 149 -1.91 1.22 -15.86
C SER A 149 -1.14 2.00 -16.91
N LYS A 150 -0.65 1.31 -17.97
CA LYS A 150 0.01 1.94 -19.12
C LYS A 150 -1.02 2.60 -20.03
N ASP A 151 -2.11 1.89 -20.34
CA ASP A 151 -3.19 2.39 -21.19
C ASP A 151 -3.83 3.65 -20.59
N LEU A 152 -3.96 3.69 -19.27
CA LEU A 152 -4.42 4.85 -18.51
C LEU A 152 -3.32 5.92 -18.30
N GLN A 153 -2.13 5.75 -18.84
CA GLN A 153 -0.98 6.65 -18.71
C GLN A 153 -0.68 7.06 -17.25
N MET A 154 -0.87 6.14 -16.31
CA MET A 154 -0.73 6.40 -14.88
C MET A 154 0.72 6.60 -14.48
N TYR A 155 0.95 7.48 -13.49
CA TYR A 155 2.24 7.52 -12.81
C TYR A 155 2.55 6.16 -12.16
N ARG A 156 3.69 5.56 -12.53
CA ARG A 156 4.12 4.26 -12.02
C ARG A 156 5.35 4.43 -11.14
N GLN A 157 5.18 4.15 -9.86
CA GLN A 157 6.25 4.25 -8.87
C GLN A 157 7.44 3.32 -9.18
N GLN A 158 8.64 3.78 -8.87
CA GLN A 158 9.88 3.06 -9.14
C GLN A 158 10.35 2.16 -7.98
N TYR A 159 9.80 2.35 -6.77
CA TYR A 159 10.15 1.62 -5.56
C TYR A 159 8.92 1.40 -4.66
N CYS A 160 9.07 0.63 -3.57
CA CYS A 160 7.97 0.25 -2.69
C CYS A 160 7.28 1.46 -2.04
N GLY A 161 8.05 2.41 -1.52
CA GLY A 161 7.53 3.65 -0.95
C GLY A 161 8.40 4.26 0.14
N CYS A 162 8.99 3.50 1.05
CA CYS A 162 9.80 4.08 2.12
C CYS A 162 11.18 4.52 1.62
N ILE A 163 11.80 5.46 2.35
CA ILE A 163 13.11 6.02 2.02
C ILE A 163 14.21 4.94 1.87
N TYR A 164 14.13 3.85 2.64
CA TYR A 164 15.08 2.74 2.50
C TYR A 164 14.90 1.99 1.17
N SER A 165 13.68 1.81 0.70
CA SER A 165 13.42 1.18 -0.60
C SER A 165 13.79 2.09 -1.77
N GLU A 166 13.73 3.41 -1.59
CA GLU A 166 14.26 4.41 -2.50
C GLU A 166 15.78 4.26 -2.63
N LYS A 167 16.48 4.29 -1.48
CA LYS A 167 17.94 4.08 -1.42
C LYS A 167 18.34 2.75 -2.09
N GLU A 168 17.67 1.65 -1.79
CA GLU A 168 17.94 0.33 -2.37
C GLU A 168 17.77 0.31 -3.90
N ARG A 169 16.86 1.12 -4.41
CA ARG A 169 16.59 1.23 -5.86
C ARG A 169 17.62 2.06 -6.60
N PHE A 170 18.03 3.18 -6.05
CA PHE A 170 18.79 4.20 -6.79
C PHE A 170 20.24 4.32 -6.35
N TYR A 171 20.56 4.07 -5.08
CA TYR A 171 21.93 4.15 -4.61
C TYR A 171 22.76 2.98 -5.13
N ARG A 172 23.86 3.29 -5.79
CA ARG A 172 24.86 2.35 -6.24
C ARG A 172 26.17 2.74 -5.57
N PRO A 173 26.67 1.95 -4.57
CA PRO A 173 27.98 2.22 -3.99
C PRO A 173 29.06 2.11 -5.10
N GLU A 174 30.00 3.05 -5.08
CA GLU A 174 31.18 2.95 -5.94
C GLU A 174 31.90 1.62 -5.62
N LYS A 175 32.25 0.87 -6.67
CA LYS A 175 33.11 -0.31 -6.49
C LYS A 175 34.46 0.21 -5.95
N LYS A 176 34.79 -0.12 -4.70
CA LYS A 176 36.14 0.10 -4.20
C LYS A 176 37.07 -0.71 -5.09
N GLU A 177 37.89 -0.03 -5.89
CA GLU A 177 39.04 -0.67 -6.52
C GLU A 177 39.93 -1.18 -5.38
N VAL A 178 40.04 -2.48 -5.25
CA VAL A 178 40.98 -3.12 -4.35
C VAL A 178 42.32 -3.01 -5.04
N HIS A 179 43.15 -2.05 -4.61
CA HIS A 179 44.57 -1.97 -4.98
C HIS A 179 45.37 -2.96 -4.15
#